data_c637988e33243d319bb64a35fc95255a
#
_entry.id   c637988e33243d319bb64a35fc95255a
#
_cell.length_a   1.000
_cell.length_b   1.000
_cell.length_c   1.000
_cell.angle_alpha   90.00
_cell.angle_beta   90.00
_cell.angle_gamma   90.00
#
_symmetry.space_group_name_H-M   'P 1'
#
loop_
_entity.id
_entity.type
_entity.pdbx_description
1 polymer ?
#
loop_
_entity_poly.entity_id
_entity_poly.type
_entity_poly.pdbx_seq_one_letter_code
_entity_poly.pdbx_strand_id
1 'polypeptide(L)'
;DIDNFKHINDYYGHSVGDTLLVELSKRLARDLRPSDMLARISGDEFLLLLSPTEGAHEVGDFLQSTLRRLAAPFFIDGSEIFASTSIGVSLYPDHGRTYGVLRQNADLAMYRVKNEGKGAVAFFDATMEREALARMKIEQSLRLAILEKRFCCAFQTKVDIRTQEIKGIEALVRL
;
A
#
# COMPACT_ATOMS: atom_id res chain seq x y z
N ASP A 1 5.38 4.82 -2.26
CA ASP A 1 5.70 3.60 -2.99
C ASP A 1 4.78 3.44 -4.21
N ILE A 2 5.33 2.95 -5.32
CA ILE A 2 4.57 2.73 -6.55
C ILE A 2 3.90 1.36 -6.52
N ASP A 3 2.58 1.37 -6.62
CA ASP A 3 1.83 0.12 -6.59
C ASP A 3 2.12 -0.76 -7.81
N ASN A 4 2.41 -2.03 -7.56
CA ASN A 4 2.68 -3.02 -8.61
C ASN A 4 3.84 -2.66 -9.56
N PHE A 5 4.83 -1.89 -9.13
CA PHE A 5 5.97 -1.48 -9.96
C PHE A 5 6.69 -2.65 -10.63
N LYS A 6 6.79 -3.79 -9.93
CA LYS A 6 7.34 -5.01 -10.52
C LYS A 6 6.57 -5.44 -11.78
N HIS A 7 5.24 -5.38 -11.77
CA HIS A 7 4.44 -5.74 -12.95
C HIS A 7 4.66 -4.78 -14.12
N ILE A 8 4.92 -3.50 -13.82
CA ILE A 8 5.29 -2.52 -14.86
C ILE A 8 6.62 -2.91 -15.49
N ASN A 9 7.63 -3.24 -14.66
CA ASN A 9 8.93 -3.72 -15.15
C ASN A 9 8.80 -5.02 -15.95
N ASP A 10 8.01 -5.98 -15.47
CA ASP A 10 7.82 -7.28 -16.13
C ASP A 10 7.13 -7.12 -17.49
N TYR A 11 6.23 -6.14 -17.65
CA TYR A 11 5.47 -5.92 -18.88
C TYR A 11 6.17 -4.99 -19.88
N TYR A 12 6.69 -3.85 -19.41
CA TYR A 12 7.27 -2.81 -20.27
C TYR A 12 8.81 -2.84 -20.32
N GLY A 13 9.45 -3.61 -19.44
CA GLY A 13 10.89 -3.67 -19.29
C GLY A 13 11.47 -2.66 -18.29
N HIS A 14 12.66 -2.97 -17.77
CA HIS A 14 13.31 -2.17 -16.73
C HIS A 14 13.64 -0.74 -17.16
N SER A 15 14.01 -0.53 -18.45
CA SER A 15 14.30 0.82 -18.97
C SER A 15 13.09 1.77 -18.85
N VAL A 16 11.89 1.24 -19.14
CA VAL A 16 10.64 1.99 -18.99
C VAL A 16 10.33 2.24 -17.52
N GLY A 17 10.55 1.23 -16.66
CA GLY A 17 10.41 1.40 -15.22
C GLY A 17 11.34 2.46 -14.64
N ASP A 18 12.59 2.50 -15.07
CA ASP A 18 13.56 3.52 -14.64
C ASP A 18 13.13 4.93 -15.12
N THR A 19 12.64 5.04 -16.34
CA THR A 19 12.07 6.31 -16.84
C THR A 19 10.85 6.73 -16.05
N LEU A 20 9.95 5.79 -15.71
CA LEU A 20 8.78 6.05 -14.86
C LEU A 20 9.19 6.59 -13.49
N LEU A 21 10.20 6.01 -12.85
CA LEU A 21 10.72 6.50 -11.57
C LEU A 21 11.22 7.95 -11.67
N VAL A 22 11.91 8.29 -12.74
CA VAL A 22 12.38 9.65 -12.99
C VAL A 22 11.21 10.62 -13.20
N GLU A 23 10.24 10.27 -14.02
CA GLU A 23 9.07 11.12 -14.27
C GLU A 23 8.19 11.28 -13.03
N LEU A 24 8.03 10.20 -12.25
CA LEU A 24 7.32 10.25 -10.98
C LEU A 24 8.04 11.15 -9.97
N SER A 25 9.37 11.06 -9.88
CA SER A 25 10.14 11.94 -8.99
C SER A 25 9.98 13.42 -9.36
N LYS A 26 9.95 13.76 -10.65
CA LYS A 26 9.68 15.12 -11.12
C LYS A 26 8.28 15.59 -10.76
N ARG A 27 7.26 14.73 -10.89
CA ARG A 27 5.89 15.06 -10.47
C ARG A 27 5.77 15.25 -8.95
N LEU A 28 6.48 14.42 -8.15
CA LEU A 28 6.53 14.59 -6.69
C LEU A 28 7.22 15.90 -6.30
N ALA A 29 8.34 16.23 -6.94
CA ALA A 29 9.13 17.40 -6.59
C ALA A 29 8.45 18.73 -6.95
N ARG A 30 7.45 18.73 -7.85
CA ARG A 30 6.88 19.95 -8.44
C ARG A 30 6.33 20.95 -7.44
N ASP A 31 5.71 20.46 -6.37
CA ASP A 31 5.03 21.30 -5.39
C ASP A 31 5.72 21.29 -4.02
N LEU A 32 6.92 20.73 -3.95
CA LEU A 32 7.72 20.77 -2.74
C LEU A 32 8.31 22.16 -2.52
N ARG A 33 8.29 22.59 -1.27
CA ARG A 33 8.93 23.84 -0.83
C ARG A 33 10.45 23.65 -0.80
N PRO A 34 11.24 24.73 -0.87
CA PRO A 34 12.71 24.63 -0.74
C PRO A 34 13.19 23.98 0.56
N SER A 35 12.36 23.98 1.59
CA SER A 35 12.61 23.38 2.90
C SER A 35 12.18 21.91 3.00
N ASP A 36 11.44 21.41 2.01
CA ASP A 36 11.01 20.01 1.96
C ASP A 36 12.09 19.17 1.30
N MET A 37 12.10 17.88 1.59
CA MET A 37 13.05 16.95 1.00
C MET A 37 12.34 15.76 0.37
N LEU A 38 12.75 15.43 -0.85
CA LEU A 38 12.38 14.20 -1.53
C LEU A 38 13.62 13.32 -1.67
N ALA A 39 13.52 12.07 -1.25
CA ALA A 39 14.57 11.08 -1.43
C ALA A 39 13.98 9.77 -1.99
N ARG A 40 14.68 9.13 -2.90
CA ARG A 40 14.42 7.73 -3.26
C ARG A 40 15.25 6.85 -2.35
N ILE A 41 14.61 5.95 -1.60
CA ILE A 41 15.28 5.12 -0.60
C ILE A 41 15.77 3.82 -1.23
N SER A 42 14.88 3.13 -1.94
CA SER A 42 15.22 1.89 -2.65
C SER A 42 14.12 1.55 -3.65
N GLY A 43 14.48 0.87 -4.75
CA GLY A 43 13.50 0.37 -5.69
C GLY A 43 12.46 1.43 -6.11
N ASP A 44 11.22 1.24 -5.72
CA ASP A 44 10.07 2.10 -5.98
C ASP A 44 9.63 2.93 -4.75
N GLU A 45 10.43 2.92 -3.68
CA GLU A 45 10.16 3.65 -2.44
C GLU A 45 10.73 5.06 -2.47
N PHE A 46 9.87 6.04 -2.20
CA PHE A 46 10.21 7.44 -2.03
C PHE A 46 9.87 7.91 -0.62
N LEU A 47 10.72 8.77 -0.07
CA LEU A 47 10.52 9.44 1.21
C LEU A 47 10.36 10.94 0.97
N LEU A 48 9.30 11.52 1.54
CA LEU A 48 9.11 12.94 1.63
C LEU A 48 9.25 13.38 3.09
N LEU A 49 10.08 14.40 3.32
CA LEU A 49 10.08 15.15 4.58
C LEU A 49 9.51 16.52 4.30
N LEU A 50 8.35 16.78 4.88
CA LEU A 50 7.70 18.07 4.78
C LEU A 50 8.12 18.93 5.98
N SER A 51 8.52 20.16 5.70
CA SER A 51 8.85 21.15 6.75
C SER A 51 7.62 21.47 7.60
N PRO A 52 7.78 22.19 8.72
CA PRO A 52 6.66 22.48 9.61
C PRO A 52 5.42 22.92 8.88
N THR A 53 4.31 22.22 9.14
CA THR A 53 2.99 22.43 8.56
C THR A 53 2.01 22.86 9.64
N GLU A 54 0.88 23.43 9.28
CA GLU A 54 -0.16 23.83 10.22
C GLU A 54 -0.94 22.62 10.81
N GLY A 55 -0.56 21.40 10.44
CA GLY A 55 -1.11 20.17 10.97
C GLY A 55 -1.51 19.11 9.95
N ALA A 56 -2.16 18.06 10.43
CA ALA A 56 -2.54 16.90 9.62
C ALA A 56 -3.44 17.23 8.42
N HIS A 57 -4.28 18.26 8.53
CA HIS A 57 -5.21 18.67 7.47
C HIS A 57 -4.45 19.20 6.25
N GLU A 58 -3.51 20.14 6.46
CA GLU A 58 -2.69 20.69 5.38
C GLU A 58 -1.90 19.59 4.66
N VAL A 59 -1.29 18.68 5.43
CA VAL A 59 -0.57 17.52 4.87
C VAL A 59 -1.51 16.63 4.08
N GLY A 60 -2.72 16.39 4.57
CA GLY A 60 -3.75 15.58 3.92
C GLY A 60 -4.14 16.17 2.56
N ASP A 61 -4.44 17.46 2.50
CA ASP A 61 -4.84 18.16 1.26
C ASP A 61 -3.72 18.16 0.22
N PHE A 62 -2.48 18.43 0.66
CA PHE A 62 -1.29 18.35 -0.19
C PHE A 62 -1.11 16.94 -0.78
N LEU A 63 -1.22 15.90 0.03
CA LEU A 63 -1.02 14.52 -0.44
C LEU A 63 -2.18 14.03 -1.31
N GLN A 64 -3.42 14.42 -1.04
CA GLN A 64 -4.55 14.12 -1.91
C GLN A 64 -4.39 14.79 -3.29
N SER A 65 -3.93 16.04 -3.32
CA SER A 65 -3.58 16.72 -4.58
C SER A 65 -2.46 15.99 -5.32
N THR A 66 -1.43 15.57 -4.59
CA THR A 66 -0.31 14.81 -5.14
C THR A 66 -0.74 13.47 -5.73
N LEU A 67 -1.58 12.70 -5.03
CA LEU A 67 -2.14 11.44 -5.56
C LEU A 67 -2.88 11.64 -6.87
N ARG A 68 -3.74 12.66 -6.95
CA ARG A 68 -4.47 12.96 -8.20
C ARG A 68 -3.53 13.25 -9.37
N ARG A 69 -2.41 13.95 -9.13
CA ARG A 69 -1.40 14.21 -10.18
C ARG A 69 -0.62 12.96 -10.55
N LEU A 70 -0.30 12.12 -9.59
CA LEU A 70 0.41 10.87 -9.83
C LEU A 70 -0.45 9.86 -10.58
N ALA A 71 -1.77 9.88 -10.40
CA ALA A 71 -2.72 9.05 -11.13
C ALA A 71 -2.88 9.43 -12.61
N ALA A 72 -2.41 10.62 -13.03
CA ALA A 72 -2.39 11.00 -14.44
C ALA A 72 -1.38 10.13 -15.21
N PRO A 73 -1.70 9.73 -16.45
CA PRO A 73 -0.84 8.82 -17.22
C PRO A 73 0.56 9.39 -17.45
N PHE A 74 1.51 8.48 -17.57
CA PHE A 74 2.89 8.77 -17.97
C PHE A 74 3.07 8.33 -19.42
N PHE A 75 3.59 9.23 -20.25
CA PHE A 75 3.88 8.92 -21.66
C PHE A 75 5.37 8.60 -21.80
N ILE A 76 5.69 7.33 -21.98
CA ILE A 76 7.08 6.82 -22.04
C ILE A 76 7.21 5.93 -23.26
N ASP A 77 8.15 6.23 -24.13
CA ASP A 77 8.46 5.48 -25.35
C ASP A 77 7.20 5.18 -26.20
N GLY A 78 6.30 6.17 -26.31
CA GLY A 78 5.06 6.05 -27.09
C GLY A 78 3.94 5.24 -26.40
N SER A 79 4.17 4.76 -25.19
CA SER A 79 3.18 4.05 -24.38
C SER A 79 2.58 4.95 -23.31
N GLU A 80 1.28 4.78 -23.06
CA GLU A 80 0.57 5.41 -21.97
C GLU A 80 0.55 4.46 -20.75
N ILE A 81 1.22 4.86 -19.66
CA ILE A 81 1.41 4.04 -18.48
C ILE A 81 0.64 4.63 -17.31
N PHE A 82 -0.24 3.85 -16.71
CA PHE A 82 -0.95 4.20 -15.48
C PHE A 82 -0.24 3.58 -14.29
N ALA A 83 0.12 4.42 -13.32
CA ALA A 83 0.72 3.98 -12.07
C ALA A 83 -0.05 4.61 -10.90
N SER A 84 -0.40 3.81 -9.91
CA SER A 84 -0.90 4.30 -8.63
C SER A 84 0.20 4.31 -7.60
N THR A 85 0.00 5.07 -6.54
CA THR A 85 0.95 5.16 -5.42
C THR A 85 0.21 5.05 -4.11
N SER A 86 0.78 4.30 -3.18
CA SER A 86 0.30 4.21 -1.80
C SER A 86 1.20 5.04 -0.90
N ILE A 87 0.60 5.87 -0.05
CA ILE A 87 1.32 6.83 0.80
C ILE A 87 0.96 6.60 2.26
N GLY A 88 1.96 6.33 3.09
CA GLY A 88 1.83 6.33 4.53
C GLY A 88 2.43 7.60 5.14
N VAL A 89 1.79 8.12 6.16
CA VAL A 89 2.14 9.40 6.79
C VAL A 89 2.32 9.25 8.28
N SER A 90 3.41 9.76 8.80
CA SER A 90 3.64 9.95 10.22
C SER A 90 3.94 11.41 10.55
N LEU A 91 3.46 11.91 11.66
CA LEU A 91 3.60 13.30 12.11
C LEU A 91 4.52 13.39 13.31
N TYR A 92 5.46 14.32 13.26
CA TYR A 92 6.26 14.71 14.43
C TYR A 92 5.53 15.80 15.21
N PRO A 93 5.52 15.76 16.54
CA PRO A 93 6.08 14.72 17.42
C PRO A 93 5.10 13.58 17.78
N ASP A 94 3.86 13.64 17.31
CA ASP A 94 2.74 12.81 17.77
C ASP A 94 2.93 11.33 17.45
N HIS A 95 3.47 11.04 16.27
CA HIS A 95 3.69 9.66 15.81
C HIS A 95 5.15 9.21 16.02
N GLY A 96 5.97 9.98 16.72
CA GLY A 96 7.34 9.64 17.04
C GLY A 96 8.27 10.85 17.12
N ARG A 97 9.40 10.69 17.81
CA ARG A 97 10.39 11.76 18.01
C ARG A 97 11.74 11.48 17.37
N THR A 98 11.88 10.36 16.69
CA THR A 98 13.09 9.99 15.95
C THR A 98 12.75 9.60 14.54
N TYR A 99 13.67 9.78 13.62
CA TYR A 99 13.51 9.38 12.23
C TYR A 99 13.11 7.91 12.09
N GLY A 100 13.77 7.01 12.83
CA GLY A 100 13.48 5.58 12.76
C GLY A 100 12.05 5.23 13.14
N VAL A 101 11.52 5.82 14.22
CA VAL A 101 10.14 5.62 14.67
C VAL A 101 9.15 6.21 13.67
N LEU A 102 9.39 7.44 13.19
CA LEU A 102 8.51 8.09 12.23
C LEU A 102 8.46 7.29 10.92
N ARG A 103 9.61 6.85 10.40
CA ARG A 103 9.65 6.01 9.20
C ARG A 103 8.87 4.72 9.39
N GLN A 104 9.13 3.98 10.47
CA GLN A 104 8.43 2.74 10.77
C GLN A 104 6.91 2.96 10.82
N ASN A 105 6.44 4.03 11.43
CA ASN A 105 5.03 4.34 11.54
C ASN A 105 4.41 4.76 10.20
N ALA A 106 5.15 5.49 9.36
CA ALA A 106 4.74 5.77 7.99
C ALA A 106 4.64 4.48 7.15
N ASP A 107 5.62 3.55 7.29
CA ASP A 107 5.60 2.26 6.61
C ASP A 107 4.38 1.40 7.03
N LEU A 108 4.00 1.40 8.31
CA LEU A 108 2.79 0.73 8.80
C LEU A 108 1.52 1.31 8.17
N ALA A 109 1.42 2.64 8.09
CA ALA A 109 0.30 3.31 7.45
C ALA A 109 0.23 3.00 5.95
N MET A 110 1.36 3.02 5.25
CA MET A 110 1.45 2.64 3.84
C MET A 110 1.04 1.16 3.61
N TYR A 111 1.50 0.26 4.48
CA TYR A 111 1.13 -1.15 4.41
C TYR A 111 -0.39 -1.37 4.54
N ARG A 112 -1.05 -0.60 5.42
CA ARG A 112 -2.51 -0.61 5.52
C ARG A 112 -3.16 -0.21 4.18
N VAL A 113 -2.74 0.89 3.58
CA VAL A 113 -3.22 1.32 2.26
C VAL A 113 -3.09 0.22 1.21
N LYS A 114 -1.92 -0.42 1.15
CA LYS A 114 -1.66 -1.52 0.18
C LYS A 114 -2.61 -2.72 0.35
N ASN A 115 -3.07 -2.97 1.59
CA ASN A 115 -4.01 -4.07 1.87
C ASN A 115 -5.48 -3.68 1.64
N GLU A 116 -5.84 -2.41 1.74
CA GLU A 116 -7.21 -1.90 1.60
C GLU A 116 -7.59 -1.51 0.16
N GLY A 117 -6.69 -1.65 -0.80
CA GLY A 117 -7.01 -1.39 -2.22
C GLY A 117 -5.98 -0.57 -2.97
N LYS A 118 -4.91 -0.10 -2.30
CA LYS A 118 -3.84 0.74 -2.88
C LYS A 118 -4.32 2.12 -3.34
N GLY A 119 -3.41 2.93 -3.87
CA GLY A 119 -3.74 4.21 -4.48
C GLY A 119 -4.33 5.26 -3.53
N ALA A 120 -3.97 5.25 -2.27
CA ALA A 120 -4.52 6.13 -1.25
C ALA A 120 -3.45 6.67 -0.29
N VAL A 121 -3.87 7.57 0.63
CA VAL A 121 -3.07 8.09 1.74
C VAL A 121 -3.65 7.56 3.04
N ALA A 122 -2.79 7.10 3.95
CA ALA A 122 -3.17 6.87 5.34
C ALA A 122 -2.20 7.56 6.30
N PHE A 123 -2.76 8.16 7.34
CA PHE A 123 -1.99 8.62 8.49
C PHE A 123 -1.84 7.48 9.48
N PHE A 124 -0.68 7.40 10.10
CA PHE A 124 -0.43 6.41 11.14
C PHE A 124 -1.43 6.55 12.28
N ASP A 125 -1.90 5.43 12.75
CA ASP A 125 -2.70 5.28 13.96
C ASP A 125 -2.13 4.12 14.77
N ALA A 126 -2.08 4.24 16.09
CA ALA A 126 -1.52 3.22 16.98
C ALA A 126 -2.23 1.85 16.91
N THR A 127 -3.43 1.79 16.34
CA THR A 127 -4.12 0.53 16.07
C THR A 127 -3.46 -0.27 14.96
N MET A 128 -2.82 0.40 13.99
CA MET A 128 -2.18 -0.22 12.84
C MET A 128 -1.04 -1.17 13.22
N GLU A 129 -0.28 -0.84 14.26
CA GLU A 129 0.77 -1.72 14.76
C GLU A 129 0.18 -3.04 15.28
N ARG A 130 -0.91 -2.97 16.04
CA ARG A 130 -1.61 -4.16 16.56
C ARG A 130 -2.20 -5.00 15.44
N GLU A 131 -2.80 -4.36 14.45
CA GLU A 131 -3.37 -5.03 13.26
C GLU A 131 -2.28 -5.73 12.44
N ALA A 132 -1.14 -5.08 12.22
CA ALA A 132 -0.01 -5.66 11.51
C ALA A 132 0.57 -6.88 12.25
N LEU A 133 0.74 -6.79 13.58
CA LEU A 133 1.19 -7.90 14.42
C LEU A 133 0.19 -9.06 14.43
N ALA A 134 -1.10 -8.78 14.53
CA ALA A 134 -2.15 -9.80 14.49
C ALA A 134 -2.14 -10.54 13.15
N ARG A 135 -2.03 -9.81 12.04
CA ARG A 135 -1.93 -10.39 10.69
C ARG A 135 -0.69 -11.28 10.52
N MET A 136 0.48 -10.80 10.96
CA MET A 136 1.71 -11.58 10.92
C MET A 136 1.57 -12.91 11.68
N LYS A 137 0.95 -12.88 12.87
CA LYS A 137 0.68 -14.10 13.65
C LYS A 137 -0.25 -15.06 12.92
N ILE A 138 -1.29 -14.54 12.27
CA ILE A 138 -2.21 -15.36 11.46
C ILE A 138 -1.46 -15.98 10.29
N GLU A 139 -0.68 -15.21 9.53
CA GLU A 139 0.11 -15.73 8.40
C GLU A 139 1.10 -16.81 8.84
N GLN A 140 1.79 -16.61 9.96
CA GLN A 140 2.69 -17.61 10.53
C GLN A 140 1.95 -18.89 10.93
N SER A 141 0.80 -18.74 11.60
CA SER A 141 -0.04 -19.90 11.99
C SER A 141 -0.53 -20.68 10.77
N LEU A 142 -0.97 -19.98 9.70
CA LEU A 142 -1.39 -20.61 8.45
C LEU A 142 -0.23 -21.36 7.76
N ARG A 143 0.97 -20.77 7.71
CA ARG A 143 2.15 -21.43 7.14
C ARG A 143 2.48 -22.74 7.90
N LEU A 144 2.47 -22.70 9.23
CA LEU A 144 2.70 -23.90 10.04
C LEU A 144 1.61 -24.94 9.79
N ALA A 145 0.35 -24.53 9.72
CA ALA A 145 -0.77 -25.43 9.47
C ALA A 145 -0.70 -26.12 8.10
N ILE A 146 -0.17 -25.43 7.06
CA ILE A 146 0.11 -26.06 5.76
C ILE A 146 1.18 -27.15 5.90
N LEU A 147 2.31 -26.83 6.55
CA LEU A 147 3.41 -27.76 6.75
C LEU A 147 2.99 -28.99 7.55
N GLU A 148 2.18 -28.79 8.58
CA GLU A 148 1.69 -29.85 9.47
C GLU A 148 0.44 -30.55 8.94
N LYS A 149 -0.07 -30.16 7.76
CA LYS A 149 -1.29 -30.72 7.12
C LYS A 149 -2.52 -30.67 8.04
N ARG A 150 -2.66 -29.61 8.83
CA ARG A 150 -3.76 -29.47 9.79
C ARG A 150 -5.07 -28.95 9.19
N PHE A 151 -5.06 -28.55 7.92
CA PHE A 151 -6.28 -28.12 7.26
C PHE A 151 -7.22 -29.28 6.99
N CYS A 152 -8.51 -29.07 7.32
CA CYS A 152 -9.59 -29.97 6.91
C CYS A 152 -10.69 -29.15 6.19
N CYS A 153 -11.57 -29.86 5.50
CA CYS A 153 -12.72 -29.25 4.85
C CYS A 153 -14.00 -29.59 5.62
N ALA A 154 -14.75 -28.57 6.00
CA ALA A 154 -16.15 -28.71 6.38
C ALA A 154 -17.02 -28.43 5.14
N PHE A 155 -18.10 -29.21 4.98
CA PHE A 155 -18.99 -29.05 3.84
C PHE A 155 -20.31 -28.47 4.29
N GLN A 156 -20.79 -27.45 3.56
CA GLN A 156 -22.09 -26.83 3.78
C GLN A 156 -22.95 -27.04 2.54
N THR A 157 -24.16 -27.60 2.72
CA THR A 157 -25.07 -27.81 1.61
C THR A 157 -25.75 -26.51 1.19
N LYS A 158 -25.88 -26.31 -0.11
CA LYS A 158 -26.70 -25.26 -0.74
C LYS A 158 -28.02 -25.89 -1.15
N VAL A 159 -29.13 -25.40 -0.58
CA VAL A 159 -30.46 -25.94 -0.79
C VAL A 159 -31.30 -24.92 -1.55
N ASP A 160 -32.06 -25.38 -2.54
CA ASP A 160 -33.08 -24.58 -3.18
C ASP A 160 -34.24 -24.34 -2.20
N ILE A 161 -34.52 -23.07 -1.93
CA ILE A 161 -35.50 -22.67 -0.91
C ILE A 161 -36.93 -23.15 -1.28
N ARG A 162 -37.23 -23.24 -2.58
CA ARG A 162 -38.54 -23.61 -3.08
C ARG A 162 -38.78 -25.13 -3.10
N THR A 163 -37.77 -25.88 -3.56
CA THR A 163 -37.84 -27.33 -3.74
C THR A 163 -37.29 -28.12 -2.59
N GLN A 164 -36.57 -27.46 -1.67
CA GLN A 164 -35.82 -28.07 -0.57
C GLN A 164 -34.76 -29.11 -1.02
N GLU A 165 -34.42 -29.12 -2.31
CA GLU A 165 -33.42 -30.03 -2.84
C GLU A 165 -32.02 -29.47 -2.70
N ILE A 166 -31.03 -30.33 -2.43
CA ILE A 166 -29.61 -29.95 -2.41
C ILE A 166 -29.15 -29.68 -3.85
N LYS A 167 -28.79 -28.46 -4.13
CA LYS A 167 -28.29 -28.02 -5.46
C LYS A 167 -26.75 -27.92 -5.53
N GLY A 168 -26.08 -28.01 -4.40
CA GLY A 168 -24.63 -27.94 -4.36
C GLY A 168 -24.07 -28.08 -2.96
N ILE A 169 -22.74 -28.09 -2.90
CA ILE A 169 -21.98 -28.15 -1.64
C ILE A 169 -20.90 -27.06 -1.71
N GLU A 170 -20.73 -26.33 -0.63
CA GLU A 170 -19.62 -25.41 -0.42
C GLU A 170 -18.58 -26.07 0.48
N ALA A 171 -17.34 -26.11 0.03
CA ALA A 171 -16.21 -26.61 0.84
C ALA A 171 -15.57 -25.43 1.58
N LEU A 172 -15.62 -25.47 2.89
CA LEU A 172 -15.10 -24.44 3.79
C LEU A 172 -13.87 -24.97 4.50
N VAL A 173 -12.71 -24.34 4.26
CA VAL A 173 -11.47 -24.72 4.94
C VAL A 173 -11.58 -24.40 6.43
N ARG A 174 -11.07 -25.30 7.26
CA ARG A 174 -10.95 -25.16 8.72
C ARG A 174 -9.52 -25.49 9.16
N LEU A 175 -9.09 -24.85 10.23
CA LEU A 175 -7.80 -25.05 10.89
C LEU A 175 -8.04 -25.61 12.30
#